data_1d8ccd0f035bffd11e8b429790c968d6
#
_entry.id   1d8ccd0f035bffd11e8b429790c968d6
#
_cell.length_a   1.000
_cell.length_b   1.000
_cell.length_c   1.000
_cell.angle_alpha   90.00
_cell.angle_beta   90.00
_cell.angle_gamma   90.00
#
_symmetry.space_group_name_H-M   'P 1'
#
loop_
_entity.id
_entity.type
_entity.pdbx_description
1 polymer ?
#
loop_
_entity_poly.entity_id
_entity_poly.type
_entity_poly.pdbx_seq_one_letter_code
_entity_poly.pdbx_strand_id
1 'polypeptide(L)'
;MPIEHCVQAFEPYIALNSHVRKPVIHISLNPSPKDILSEEQMTVLAQEFMENFGYGNQPYIAWLHEDIDRKHMHIVSVRIDETGEKIDHNREAIRAQNICHEMEVKYGLHPTLGEHGERELSSLQKVDYAKGDVKAQVKHTARTLLECYNCHSLAEYGTLLNLYNVTVYEVRGSVDGKEYHGIMYGALDDDGQQAGTPFKSSKFGKAFGYEALQKKFAASTEKVKRNSLAERTRQEVIKAMQDIGTKEDFARKLKEADIETVYRINPEGRLYGITFIDHTSRTVLNGSRLGKAFSANVFNELFNNPDADRTRLIPPPEQDTPRQEQDTEERLERKEYRQQENQGYQSEPSGSLIDTSALGAIDIFSVLMEDDHTHEYIDPAFRFGRRKKKKRRRKL
;
A
#
# COMPACT_ATOMS: atom_id res chain seq x y z
N MET A 1 -7.04 -39.11 1.58
CA MET A 1 -8.49 -39.28 1.77
C MET A 1 -9.19 -38.81 0.49
N PRO A 2 -10.15 -39.57 -0.08
CA PRO A 2 -10.91 -39.14 -1.26
C PRO A 2 -11.72 -37.85 -0.94
N ILE A 3 -11.81 -36.92 -1.89
CA ILE A 3 -12.54 -35.64 -1.76
C ILE A 3 -14.01 -35.88 -1.38
N GLU A 4 -14.61 -36.97 -1.85
CA GLU A 4 -16.00 -37.34 -1.56
C GLU A 4 -16.27 -37.55 -0.06
N HIS A 5 -15.31 -38.09 0.68
CA HIS A 5 -15.44 -38.28 2.15
C HIS A 5 -15.35 -36.93 2.89
N CYS A 6 -14.60 -35.98 2.33
CA CYS A 6 -14.49 -34.63 2.88
C CYS A 6 -15.83 -33.90 2.75
N VAL A 7 -16.46 -33.98 1.57
CA VAL A 7 -17.77 -33.40 1.31
C VAL A 7 -18.84 -33.98 2.24
N GLN A 8 -18.83 -35.30 2.42
CA GLN A 8 -19.77 -36.00 3.32
C GLN A 8 -19.65 -35.53 4.77
N ALA A 9 -18.46 -35.20 5.25
CA ALA A 9 -18.26 -34.65 6.61
C ALA A 9 -18.85 -33.26 6.81
N PHE A 10 -18.92 -32.45 5.74
CA PHE A 10 -19.40 -31.06 5.79
C PHE A 10 -20.90 -30.93 5.50
N GLU A 11 -21.48 -31.84 4.73
CA GLU A 11 -22.88 -31.77 4.33
C GLU A 11 -23.87 -31.66 5.51
N PRO A 12 -23.72 -32.38 6.64
CA PRO A 12 -24.63 -32.26 7.77
C PRO A 12 -24.68 -30.84 8.34
N TYR A 13 -23.53 -30.19 8.47
CA TYR A 13 -23.44 -28.79 8.99
C TYR A 13 -24.02 -27.80 7.99
N ILE A 14 -23.72 -27.95 6.70
CA ILE A 14 -24.23 -27.06 5.65
C ILE A 14 -25.76 -27.17 5.54
N ALA A 15 -26.33 -28.35 5.77
CA ALA A 15 -27.77 -28.58 5.72
C ALA A 15 -28.54 -27.89 6.84
N LEU A 16 -27.91 -27.61 8.01
CA LEU A 16 -28.53 -26.96 9.14
C LEU A 16 -28.94 -25.51 8.86
N ASN A 17 -28.22 -24.80 7.94
CA ASN A 17 -28.53 -23.38 7.67
C ASN A 17 -28.35 -23.02 6.19
N SER A 18 -29.43 -23.15 5.42
CA SER A 18 -29.46 -22.83 3.99
C SER A 18 -29.35 -21.32 3.65
N HIS A 19 -29.42 -20.43 4.65
CA HIS A 19 -29.32 -18.99 4.45
C HIS A 19 -27.85 -18.52 4.34
N VAL A 20 -26.89 -19.34 4.77
CA VAL A 20 -25.45 -19.02 4.66
C VAL A 20 -25.00 -19.25 3.22
N ARG A 21 -24.75 -18.15 2.50
CA ARG A 21 -24.38 -18.20 1.07
C ARG A 21 -22.99 -18.80 0.79
N LYS A 22 -22.04 -18.64 1.74
CA LYS A 22 -20.65 -19.15 1.65
C LYS A 22 -20.37 -20.00 2.90
N PRO A 23 -20.87 -21.23 2.96
CA PRO A 23 -20.78 -22.07 4.16
C PRO A 23 -19.38 -22.66 4.39
N VAL A 24 -18.52 -22.68 3.36
CA VAL A 24 -17.17 -23.24 3.45
C VAL A 24 -16.15 -22.11 3.62
N ILE A 25 -15.14 -22.35 4.42
CA ILE A 25 -13.95 -21.49 4.58
C ILE A 25 -12.71 -22.28 4.11
N HIS A 26 -11.81 -21.57 3.41
CA HIS A 26 -10.49 -22.05 3.04
C HIS A 26 -9.45 -21.13 3.66
N ILE A 27 -8.51 -21.71 4.39
CA ILE A 27 -7.44 -21.04 5.12
C ILE A 27 -6.12 -21.58 4.58
N SER A 28 -5.13 -20.72 4.41
CA SER A 28 -3.76 -21.11 4.08
C SER A 28 -2.82 -20.59 5.17
N LEU A 29 -2.14 -21.50 5.86
CA LEU A 29 -1.10 -21.20 6.84
C LEU A 29 0.26 -21.31 6.15
N ASN A 30 0.99 -20.20 6.13
CA ASN A 30 2.24 -20.05 5.41
C ASN A 30 3.35 -19.57 6.37
N PRO A 31 4.07 -20.48 7.04
CA PRO A 31 5.22 -20.12 7.86
C PRO A 31 6.32 -19.44 7.02
N SER A 32 7.22 -18.71 7.68
CA SER A 32 8.41 -18.19 7.02
C SER A 32 9.25 -19.34 6.43
N PRO A 33 9.86 -19.21 5.25
CA PRO A 33 10.80 -20.20 4.74
C PRO A 33 12.04 -20.41 5.60
N LYS A 34 12.30 -19.49 6.53
CA LYS A 34 13.36 -19.65 7.53
C LYS A 34 12.98 -20.65 8.62
N ASP A 35 11.69 -20.93 8.76
CA ASP A 35 11.17 -21.90 9.74
C ASP A 35 11.12 -23.28 9.12
N ILE A 36 12.05 -24.14 9.52
CA ILE A 36 12.07 -25.54 9.10
C ILE A 36 11.17 -26.32 10.07
N LEU A 37 9.92 -26.53 9.68
CA LEU A 37 8.90 -27.18 10.48
C LEU A 37 8.67 -28.62 10.04
N SER A 38 8.52 -29.55 11.01
CA SER A 38 8.09 -30.91 10.75
C SER A 38 6.58 -30.96 10.48
N GLU A 39 6.08 -32.08 9.95
CA GLU A 39 4.63 -32.30 9.74
C GLU A 39 3.84 -32.27 11.04
N GLU A 40 4.43 -32.80 12.12
CA GLU A 40 3.82 -32.80 13.45
C GLU A 40 3.72 -31.35 13.99
N GLN A 41 4.76 -30.52 13.82
CA GLN A 41 4.74 -29.13 14.21
C GLN A 41 3.71 -28.34 13.40
N MET A 42 3.64 -28.54 12.09
CA MET A 42 2.61 -27.92 11.24
C MET A 42 1.20 -28.33 11.67
N THR A 43 1.01 -29.61 12.07
CA THR A 43 -0.27 -30.10 12.56
C THR A 43 -0.67 -29.41 13.87
N VAL A 44 0.27 -29.26 14.81
CA VAL A 44 0.02 -28.56 16.09
C VAL A 44 -0.35 -27.09 15.83
N LEU A 45 0.37 -26.43 14.94
CA LEU A 45 0.07 -25.03 14.56
C LEU A 45 -1.32 -24.89 13.93
N ALA A 46 -1.71 -25.84 13.06
CA ALA A 46 -3.03 -25.81 12.44
C ALA A 46 -4.15 -26.04 13.47
N GLN A 47 -3.98 -26.98 14.41
CA GLN A 47 -4.94 -27.24 15.48
C GLN A 47 -5.14 -26.00 16.36
N GLU A 48 -4.04 -25.42 16.84
CA GLU A 48 -4.10 -24.23 17.69
C GLU A 48 -4.70 -23.02 16.94
N PHE A 49 -4.34 -22.85 15.66
CA PHE A 49 -4.93 -21.80 14.84
C PHE A 49 -6.46 -21.95 14.74
N MET A 50 -6.94 -23.15 14.44
CA MET A 50 -8.37 -23.42 14.32
C MET A 50 -9.11 -23.20 15.64
N GLU A 51 -8.51 -23.59 16.76
CA GLU A 51 -9.06 -23.38 18.10
C GLU A 51 -9.20 -21.88 18.42
N ASN A 52 -8.12 -21.12 18.28
CA ASN A 52 -8.10 -19.69 18.54
C ASN A 52 -8.95 -18.88 17.55
N PHE A 53 -9.13 -19.40 16.32
CA PHE A 53 -9.96 -18.76 15.30
C PHE A 53 -11.46 -18.99 15.51
N GLY A 54 -11.83 -19.89 16.45
CA GLY A 54 -13.22 -20.22 16.78
C GLY A 54 -13.78 -21.38 15.95
N TYR A 55 -12.91 -22.18 15.35
CA TYR A 55 -13.26 -23.34 14.55
C TYR A 55 -12.79 -24.67 15.19
N GLY A 56 -12.40 -24.67 16.46
CA GLY A 56 -11.85 -25.85 17.14
C GLY A 56 -12.81 -27.04 17.19
N ASN A 57 -14.13 -26.79 17.29
CA ASN A 57 -15.16 -27.82 17.28
C ASN A 57 -15.72 -28.17 15.90
N GLN A 58 -15.21 -27.48 14.84
CA GLN A 58 -15.69 -27.71 13.50
C GLN A 58 -14.96 -28.88 12.83
N PRO A 59 -15.63 -29.65 11.96
CA PRO A 59 -14.93 -30.57 11.09
C PRO A 59 -14.03 -29.77 10.14
N TYR A 60 -12.76 -30.13 10.05
CA TYR A 60 -11.85 -29.56 9.08
C TYR A 60 -10.91 -30.62 8.50
N ILE A 61 -10.35 -30.29 7.36
CA ILE A 61 -9.36 -31.11 6.68
C ILE A 61 -8.17 -30.20 6.40
N ALA A 62 -6.99 -30.69 6.72
CA ALA A 62 -5.74 -30.01 6.51
C ALA A 62 -4.85 -30.81 5.57
N TRP A 63 -4.20 -30.14 4.62
CA TRP A 63 -3.21 -30.71 3.72
C TRP A 63 -1.93 -29.92 3.80
N LEU A 64 -0.83 -30.66 3.92
CA LEU A 64 0.48 -30.09 3.75
C LEU A 64 0.84 -30.08 2.26
N HIS A 65 1.30 -28.95 1.77
CA HIS A 65 1.77 -28.74 0.40
C HIS A 65 3.24 -28.38 0.37
N GLU A 66 3.94 -28.86 -0.66
CA GLU A 66 5.36 -28.62 -0.94
C GLU A 66 5.56 -28.27 -2.42
N ASP A 67 4.54 -27.66 -3.05
CA ASP A 67 4.53 -27.31 -4.48
C ASP A 67 5.22 -25.99 -4.80
N ILE A 68 5.64 -25.28 -3.76
CA ILE A 68 6.45 -24.06 -3.83
C ILE A 68 7.67 -24.21 -2.92
N ASP A 69 8.62 -23.30 -2.98
CA ASP A 69 9.89 -23.34 -2.22
C ASP A 69 9.75 -23.38 -0.68
N ARG A 70 8.54 -23.55 -0.16
CA ARG A 70 8.23 -23.62 1.27
C ARG A 70 7.06 -24.58 1.53
N LYS A 71 7.12 -25.26 2.68
CA LYS A 71 5.97 -26.01 3.20
C LYS A 71 4.87 -25.04 3.62
N HIS A 72 3.65 -25.33 3.22
CA HIS A 72 2.46 -24.59 3.64
C HIS A 72 1.29 -25.54 3.80
N MET A 73 0.31 -25.13 4.60
CA MET A 73 -0.84 -25.96 4.90
C MET A 73 -2.13 -25.29 4.46
N HIS A 74 -2.96 -26.01 3.74
CA HIS A 74 -4.32 -25.62 3.42
C HIS A 74 -5.29 -26.31 4.38
N ILE A 75 -6.23 -25.52 4.93
CA ILE A 75 -7.28 -26.02 5.83
C ILE A 75 -8.62 -25.61 5.22
N VAL A 76 -9.52 -26.58 5.12
CA VAL A 76 -10.91 -26.35 4.70
C VAL A 76 -11.85 -26.76 5.83
N SER A 77 -12.83 -25.92 6.15
CA SER A 77 -13.81 -26.13 7.20
C SER A 77 -15.15 -25.49 6.84
N VAL A 78 -16.14 -25.61 7.74
CA VAL A 78 -17.48 -25.05 7.56
C VAL A 78 -17.75 -23.92 8.56
N ARG A 79 -18.51 -22.90 8.10
CA ARG A 79 -18.89 -21.72 8.88
C ARG A 79 -20.21 -21.87 9.63
N ILE A 80 -20.74 -23.05 9.71
CA ILE A 80 -22.01 -23.34 10.38
C ILE A 80 -21.68 -24.36 11.46
N ASP A 81 -22.01 -24.06 12.70
CA ASP A 81 -21.78 -24.93 13.83
C ASP A 81 -22.84 -26.05 13.96
N GLU A 82 -22.70 -26.90 14.96
CA GLU A 82 -23.59 -28.01 15.22
C GLU A 82 -25.03 -27.59 15.57
N THR A 83 -25.21 -26.31 16.00
CA THR A 83 -26.52 -25.73 16.30
C THR A 83 -27.20 -25.08 15.10
N GLY A 84 -26.48 -24.98 13.96
CA GLY A 84 -26.94 -24.27 12.77
C GLY A 84 -26.65 -22.79 12.77
N GLU A 85 -25.94 -22.27 13.77
CA GLU A 85 -25.53 -20.89 13.80
C GLU A 85 -24.27 -20.66 12.96
N LYS A 86 -24.20 -19.48 12.37
CA LYS A 86 -23.03 -19.09 11.59
C LYS A 86 -21.93 -18.56 12.50
N ILE A 87 -20.74 -19.15 12.45
CA ILE A 87 -19.54 -18.70 13.15
C ILE A 87 -19.24 -17.25 12.77
N ASP A 88 -18.88 -16.43 13.76
CA ASP A 88 -18.57 -15.03 13.55
C ASP A 88 -17.42 -14.84 12.53
N HIS A 89 -17.73 -14.14 11.47
CA HIS A 89 -16.83 -13.87 10.36
C HIS A 89 -16.44 -12.38 10.28
N ASN A 90 -16.79 -11.58 11.32
CA ASN A 90 -16.41 -10.19 11.35
C ASN A 90 -14.90 -10.05 11.50
N ARG A 91 -14.31 -9.25 10.59
CA ARG A 91 -12.86 -8.99 10.57
C ARG A 91 -12.00 -10.28 10.57
N GLU A 92 -12.47 -11.35 9.92
CA GLU A 92 -11.75 -12.64 9.85
C GLU A 92 -10.26 -12.46 9.53
N ALA A 93 -9.91 -11.65 8.52
CA ALA A 93 -8.52 -11.44 8.13
C ALA A 93 -7.67 -10.82 9.24
N ILE A 94 -8.22 -9.84 9.98
CA ILE A 94 -7.50 -9.18 11.09
C ILE A 94 -7.31 -10.15 12.26
N ARG A 95 -8.37 -10.91 12.61
CA ARG A 95 -8.30 -11.93 13.68
C ARG A 95 -7.27 -13.00 13.34
N ALA A 96 -7.30 -13.52 12.11
CA ALA A 96 -6.33 -14.50 11.64
C ALA A 96 -4.89 -13.98 11.74
N GLN A 97 -4.62 -12.74 11.32
CA GLN A 97 -3.30 -12.13 11.44
C GLN A 97 -2.83 -11.98 12.89
N ASN A 98 -3.72 -11.57 13.79
CA ASN A 98 -3.37 -11.44 15.21
C ASN A 98 -3.02 -12.81 15.83
N ILE A 99 -3.82 -13.84 15.52
CA ILE A 99 -3.54 -15.22 15.97
C ILE A 99 -2.20 -15.70 15.42
N CYS A 100 -1.94 -15.51 14.12
CA CYS A 100 -0.63 -15.86 13.54
C CYS A 100 0.52 -15.17 14.28
N HIS A 101 0.38 -13.86 14.56
CA HIS A 101 1.42 -13.13 15.30
C HIS A 101 1.63 -13.65 16.73
N GLU A 102 0.56 -13.95 17.46
CA GLU A 102 0.64 -14.57 18.79
C GLU A 102 1.35 -15.93 18.73
N MET A 103 1.04 -16.73 17.71
CA MET A 103 1.67 -18.03 17.49
C MET A 103 3.15 -17.89 17.09
N GLU A 104 3.49 -16.93 16.22
CA GLU A 104 4.89 -16.64 15.87
C GLU A 104 5.72 -16.36 17.12
N VAL A 105 5.21 -15.53 18.04
CA VAL A 105 5.87 -15.22 19.31
C VAL A 105 5.96 -16.45 20.22
N LYS A 106 4.85 -17.20 20.36
CA LYS A 106 4.77 -18.37 21.24
C LYS A 106 5.74 -19.49 20.84
N TYR A 107 5.85 -19.75 19.54
CA TYR A 107 6.67 -20.84 19.01
C TYR A 107 8.06 -20.40 18.56
N GLY A 108 8.41 -19.12 18.73
CA GLY A 108 9.70 -18.58 18.32
C GLY A 108 9.91 -18.60 16.82
N LEU A 109 8.83 -18.46 16.05
CA LEU A 109 8.87 -18.46 14.60
C LEU A 109 9.27 -17.08 14.07
N HIS A 110 9.80 -17.06 12.84
CA HIS A 110 10.13 -15.80 12.18
C HIS A 110 8.85 -15.05 11.80
N PRO A 111 8.72 -13.76 12.16
CA PRO A 111 7.54 -12.96 11.82
C PRO A 111 7.35 -12.89 10.31
N THR A 112 6.18 -13.28 9.83
CA THR A 112 5.84 -13.22 8.38
C THR A 112 5.29 -11.86 7.97
N LEU A 113 4.76 -11.08 8.90
CA LEU A 113 4.18 -9.73 8.69
C LEU A 113 5.22 -8.64 8.34
N GLY A 114 6.46 -8.90 8.20
CA GLY A 114 7.47 -7.98 7.65
C GLY A 114 8.12 -8.55 6.41
N GLU A 115 8.33 -9.86 6.38
CA GLU A 115 9.04 -10.55 5.30
C GLU A 115 8.24 -10.64 3.99
N HIS A 116 6.90 -10.73 4.06
CA HIS A 116 6.08 -10.71 2.85
C HIS A 116 6.21 -9.38 2.11
N GLY A 117 6.14 -8.27 2.83
CA GLY A 117 6.36 -6.95 2.26
C GLY A 117 7.79 -6.77 1.73
N GLU A 118 8.81 -7.25 2.43
CA GLU A 118 10.19 -7.16 1.98
C GLU A 118 10.46 -8.00 0.73
N ARG A 119 9.86 -9.19 0.62
CA ARG A 119 9.96 -10.02 -0.58
C ARG A 119 9.23 -9.44 -1.76
N GLU A 120 7.98 -9.00 -1.56
CA GLU A 120 7.24 -8.32 -2.62
C GLU A 120 8.01 -7.09 -3.10
N LEU A 121 8.59 -6.33 -2.18
CA LEU A 121 9.37 -5.15 -2.52
C LEU A 121 10.68 -5.49 -3.23
N SER A 122 11.42 -6.50 -2.79
CA SER A 122 12.68 -6.93 -3.43
C SER A 122 12.46 -7.53 -4.82
N SER A 123 11.29 -8.10 -5.09
CA SER A 123 10.88 -8.63 -6.39
C SER A 123 10.17 -7.58 -7.26
N LEU A 124 9.88 -6.39 -6.72
CA LEU A 124 9.13 -5.38 -7.43
C LEU A 124 9.94 -4.80 -8.59
N GLN A 125 9.39 -4.93 -9.79
CA GLN A 125 9.97 -4.38 -11.01
C GLN A 125 9.20 -3.16 -11.45
N LYS A 126 9.84 -2.30 -12.25
CA LYS A 126 9.15 -1.21 -12.92
C LYS A 126 8.04 -1.75 -13.81
N VAL A 127 6.91 -1.07 -13.83
CA VAL A 127 5.81 -1.40 -14.72
C VAL A 127 6.27 -1.26 -16.16
N ASP A 128 6.07 -2.31 -16.94
CA ASP A 128 6.36 -2.34 -18.36
C ASP A 128 5.03 -2.36 -19.13
N TYR A 129 4.71 -1.25 -19.76
CA TYR A 129 3.47 -1.10 -20.51
C TYR A 129 3.38 -2.06 -21.71
N ALA A 130 4.50 -2.48 -22.26
CA ALA A 130 4.56 -3.40 -23.41
C ALA A 130 4.34 -4.87 -23.00
N LYS A 131 4.44 -5.21 -21.72
CA LYS A 131 4.37 -6.58 -21.22
C LYS A 131 3.13 -6.85 -20.38
N GLY A 132 2.30 -7.77 -20.85
CA GLY A 132 1.25 -8.43 -20.08
C GLY A 132 0.11 -7.53 -19.56
N ASP A 133 -0.46 -7.88 -18.41
CA ASP A 133 -1.57 -7.15 -17.81
C ASP A 133 -1.07 -5.90 -17.05
N VAL A 134 -1.03 -4.77 -17.75
CA VAL A 134 -0.63 -3.46 -17.18
C VAL A 134 -1.44 -3.10 -15.95
N LYS A 135 -2.76 -3.40 -15.95
CA LYS A 135 -3.62 -3.13 -14.78
C LYS A 135 -3.17 -3.91 -13.55
N ALA A 136 -2.84 -5.19 -13.73
CA ALA A 136 -2.34 -6.03 -12.63
C ALA A 136 -0.98 -5.54 -12.12
N GLN A 137 -0.06 -5.17 -13.04
CA GLN A 137 1.25 -4.62 -12.68
C GLN A 137 1.09 -3.32 -11.88
N VAL A 138 0.32 -2.33 -12.37
CA VAL A 138 0.08 -1.05 -11.68
C VAL A 138 -0.56 -1.27 -10.31
N LYS A 139 -1.58 -2.16 -10.22
CA LYS A 139 -2.24 -2.50 -8.96
C LYS A 139 -1.28 -3.13 -7.95
N HIS A 140 -0.46 -4.09 -8.41
CA HIS A 140 0.52 -4.77 -7.55
C HIS A 140 1.54 -3.77 -7.02
N THR A 141 2.16 -2.97 -7.89
CA THR A 141 3.12 -1.91 -7.52
C THR A 141 2.52 -0.92 -6.54
N ALA A 142 1.32 -0.39 -6.85
CA ALA A 142 0.64 0.57 -5.98
C ALA A 142 0.35 -0.03 -4.59
N ARG A 143 -0.08 -1.29 -4.51
CA ARG A 143 -0.33 -1.96 -3.24
C ARG A 143 0.94 -2.16 -2.44
N THR A 144 1.95 -2.78 -3.04
CA THR A 144 3.22 -3.11 -2.36
C THR A 144 3.87 -1.85 -1.78
N LEU A 145 3.95 -0.77 -2.56
CA LEU A 145 4.53 0.47 -2.08
C LEU A 145 3.69 1.17 -1.00
N LEU A 146 2.35 1.13 -1.10
CA LEU A 146 1.46 1.68 -0.08
C LEU A 146 1.54 0.92 1.25
N GLU A 147 1.76 -0.39 1.21
CA GLU A 147 1.89 -1.25 2.40
C GLU A 147 3.27 -1.12 3.03
N CYS A 148 4.33 -1.08 2.23
CA CYS A 148 5.71 -1.11 2.70
C CYS A 148 6.26 0.26 3.13
N TYR A 149 5.79 1.37 2.55
CA TYR A 149 6.31 2.70 2.83
C TYR A 149 5.36 3.57 3.64
N ASN A 150 5.94 4.48 4.41
CA ASN A 150 5.22 5.51 5.13
C ASN A 150 5.30 6.82 4.34
N CYS A 151 4.18 7.19 3.71
CA CYS A 151 3.99 8.46 3.01
C CYS A 151 2.99 9.33 3.78
N HIS A 152 3.12 10.64 3.68
CA HIS A 152 2.25 11.58 4.40
C HIS A 152 1.25 12.29 3.47
N SER A 153 1.41 12.13 2.16
CA SER A 153 0.58 12.80 1.17
C SER A 153 0.55 12.02 -0.15
N LEU A 154 -0.46 12.34 -0.98
CA LEU A 154 -0.55 11.81 -2.33
C LEU A 154 0.68 12.19 -3.19
N ALA A 155 1.23 13.39 -2.98
CA ALA A 155 2.42 13.84 -3.70
C ALA A 155 3.67 13.01 -3.35
N GLU A 156 3.88 12.68 -2.07
CA GLU A 156 4.97 11.79 -1.64
C GLU A 156 4.78 10.37 -2.18
N TYR A 157 3.56 9.84 -2.07
CA TYR A 157 3.23 8.54 -2.62
C TYR A 157 3.39 8.49 -4.15
N GLY A 158 2.97 9.53 -4.87
CA GLY A 158 3.16 9.66 -6.31
C GLY A 158 4.64 9.71 -6.69
N THR A 159 5.47 10.42 -5.92
CA THR A 159 6.93 10.45 -6.14
C THR A 159 7.54 9.06 -5.99
N LEU A 160 7.12 8.29 -4.99
CA LEU A 160 7.58 6.90 -4.82
C LEU A 160 7.12 5.99 -5.98
N LEU A 161 5.86 6.12 -6.39
CA LEU A 161 5.29 5.34 -7.50
C LEU A 161 6.00 5.60 -8.83
N ASN A 162 6.41 6.85 -9.07
CA ASN A 162 7.09 7.23 -10.32
C ASN A 162 8.42 6.49 -10.51
N LEU A 163 9.11 6.09 -9.43
CA LEU A 163 10.31 5.25 -9.53
C LEU A 163 10.05 3.89 -10.19
N TYR A 164 8.79 3.45 -10.16
CA TYR A 164 8.34 2.16 -10.70
C TYR A 164 7.44 2.32 -11.93
N ASN A 165 7.54 3.43 -12.64
CA ASN A 165 6.74 3.71 -13.84
C ASN A 165 5.22 3.72 -13.59
N VAL A 166 4.80 4.18 -12.40
CA VAL A 166 3.39 4.35 -12.05
C VAL A 166 3.13 5.78 -11.61
N THR A 167 2.06 6.37 -12.10
CA THR A 167 1.58 7.68 -11.65
C THR A 167 0.28 7.57 -10.89
N VAL A 168 0.02 8.52 -9.99
CA VAL A 168 -1.24 8.66 -9.25
C VAL A 168 -1.62 10.14 -9.18
N TYR A 169 -2.90 10.44 -9.39
CA TYR A 169 -3.42 11.80 -9.27
C TYR A 169 -4.86 11.82 -8.82
N GLU A 170 -5.25 12.95 -8.22
CA GLU A 170 -6.60 13.22 -7.76
C GLU A 170 -7.40 13.85 -8.89
N VAL A 171 -8.63 13.38 -9.07
CA VAL A 171 -9.63 13.98 -9.96
C VAL A 171 -10.76 14.52 -9.09
N ARG A 172 -11.05 15.79 -9.21
CA ARG A 172 -12.16 16.45 -8.52
C ARG A 172 -13.26 16.76 -9.52
N GLY A 173 -14.50 16.61 -9.10
CA GLY A 173 -15.66 16.93 -9.92
C GLY A 173 -16.91 17.11 -9.07
N SER A 174 -18.00 17.51 -9.70
CA SER A 174 -19.32 17.62 -9.08
C SER A 174 -20.35 16.90 -9.92
N VAL A 175 -21.15 16.04 -9.30
CA VAL A 175 -22.29 15.35 -9.92
C VAL A 175 -23.52 15.63 -9.06
N ASP A 176 -24.59 16.14 -9.67
CA ASP A 176 -25.83 16.52 -8.97
C ASP A 176 -25.62 17.46 -7.78
N GLY A 177 -24.64 18.39 -7.90
CA GLY A 177 -24.30 19.34 -6.83
C GLY A 177 -23.50 18.74 -5.68
N LYS A 178 -23.08 17.46 -5.75
CA LYS A 178 -22.19 16.81 -4.79
C LYS A 178 -20.78 16.74 -5.33
N GLU A 179 -19.85 17.29 -4.59
CA GLU A 179 -18.42 17.18 -4.90
C GLU A 179 -17.94 15.74 -4.66
N TYR A 180 -17.06 15.27 -5.55
CA TYR A 180 -16.38 13.99 -5.39
C TYR A 180 -14.88 14.13 -5.59
N HIS A 181 -14.14 13.29 -4.88
CA HIS A 181 -12.71 13.14 -4.98
C HIS A 181 -12.38 11.72 -5.47
N GLY A 182 -11.91 11.62 -6.70
CA GLY A 182 -11.50 10.37 -7.30
C GLY A 182 -9.98 10.24 -7.33
N ILE A 183 -9.46 9.02 -7.27
CA ILE A 183 -8.05 8.72 -7.50
C ILE A 183 -7.91 7.90 -8.77
N MET A 184 -6.96 8.31 -9.61
CA MET A 184 -6.58 7.63 -10.84
C MET A 184 -5.15 7.13 -10.74
N TYR A 185 -4.89 5.95 -11.28
CA TYR A 185 -3.57 5.36 -11.40
C TYR A 185 -3.24 5.12 -12.86
N GLY A 186 -2.04 5.44 -13.29
CA GLY A 186 -1.59 5.24 -14.67
C GLY A 186 -0.22 4.56 -14.73
N ALA A 187 0.07 3.90 -15.85
CA ALA A 187 1.42 3.50 -16.18
C ALA A 187 2.18 4.68 -16.82
N LEU A 188 3.47 4.73 -16.60
CA LEU A 188 4.40 5.63 -17.29
C LEU A 188 5.29 4.78 -18.19
N ASP A 189 5.80 5.39 -19.25
CA ASP A 189 6.92 4.87 -20.00
C ASP A 189 8.27 5.21 -19.34
N ASP A 190 9.38 4.81 -19.95
CA ASP A 190 10.71 5.05 -19.38
C ASP A 190 11.13 6.54 -19.45
N ASP A 191 10.44 7.34 -20.25
CA ASP A 191 10.62 8.80 -20.33
C ASP A 191 9.72 9.55 -19.33
N GLY A 192 8.95 8.81 -18.52
CA GLY A 192 8.04 9.37 -17.52
C GLY A 192 6.74 9.94 -18.10
N GLN A 193 6.44 9.66 -19.38
CA GLN A 193 5.19 10.06 -20.01
C GLN A 193 4.10 9.03 -19.73
N GLN A 194 2.85 9.47 -19.67
CA GLN A 194 1.73 8.57 -19.43
C GLN A 194 1.55 7.58 -20.59
N ALA A 195 1.60 6.29 -20.27
CA ALA A 195 1.39 5.19 -21.21
C ALA A 195 -0.02 4.60 -21.02
N GLY A 196 -0.87 4.77 -22.03
CA GLY A 196 -2.23 4.24 -22.04
C GLY A 196 -3.24 4.99 -21.17
N THR A 197 -4.42 4.40 -21.02
CA THR A 197 -5.53 4.99 -20.26
C THR A 197 -5.39 4.72 -18.77
N PRO A 198 -5.48 5.73 -17.90
CA PRO A 198 -5.43 5.55 -16.46
C PRO A 198 -6.61 4.75 -15.92
N PHE A 199 -6.39 4.08 -14.80
CA PHE A 199 -7.37 3.25 -14.12
C PHE A 199 -7.98 3.99 -12.93
N LYS A 200 -9.30 3.92 -12.78
CA LYS A 200 -9.97 4.38 -11.56
C LYS A 200 -9.54 3.53 -10.37
N SER A 201 -9.37 4.15 -9.20
CA SER A 201 -9.05 3.44 -7.96
C SER A 201 -10.07 2.37 -7.59
N SER A 202 -11.34 2.53 -7.96
CA SER A 202 -12.39 1.53 -7.75
C SER A 202 -12.09 0.18 -8.41
N LYS A 203 -11.38 0.19 -9.56
CA LYS A 203 -10.93 -1.05 -10.24
C LYS A 203 -9.83 -1.80 -9.49
N PHE A 204 -9.20 -1.17 -8.50
CA PHE A 204 -8.16 -1.76 -7.65
C PHE A 204 -8.69 -2.19 -6.29
N GLY A 205 -9.79 -1.59 -5.84
CA GLY A 205 -10.44 -1.88 -4.58
C GLY A 205 -10.52 -0.67 -3.65
N LYS A 206 -11.30 -0.78 -2.58
CA LYS A 206 -11.60 0.33 -1.65
C LYS A 206 -10.37 0.95 -0.99
N ALA A 207 -9.29 0.18 -0.79
CA ALA A 207 -8.05 0.64 -0.16
C ALA A 207 -7.29 1.70 -0.99
N PHE A 208 -7.57 1.80 -2.29
CA PHE A 208 -6.88 2.72 -3.22
C PHE A 208 -7.64 4.03 -3.45
N GLY A 209 -8.84 4.17 -2.86
CA GLY A 209 -9.65 5.36 -2.98
C GLY A 209 -9.17 6.50 -2.09
N TYR A 210 -9.64 7.72 -2.39
CA TYR A 210 -9.22 8.96 -1.72
C TYR A 210 -9.27 8.88 -0.18
N GLU A 211 -10.41 8.52 0.38
CA GLU A 211 -10.57 8.46 1.85
C GLU A 211 -9.65 7.42 2.52
N ALA A 212 -9.46 6.26 1.87
CA ALA A 212 -8.58 5.22 2.38
C ALA A 212 -7.12 5.67 2.37
N LEU A 213 -6.68 6.35 1.30
CA LEU A 213 -5.36 6.93 1.21
C LEU A 213 -5.13 8.01 2.26
N GLN A 214 -6.09 8.93 2.47
CA GLN A 214 -5.98 9.95 3.52
C GLN A 214 -5.83 9.34 4.92
N LYS A 215 -6.61 8.29 5.23
CA LYS A 215 -6.47 7.53 6.50
C LYS A 215 -5.10 6.87 6.63
N LYS A 216 -4.61 6.28 5.54
CA LYS A 216 -3.27 5.65 5.51
C LYS A 216 -2.17 6.69 5.73
N PHE A 217 -2.24 7.85 5.07
CA PHE A 217 -1.27 8.92 5.22
C PHE A 217 -1.27 9.51 6.66
N ALA A 218 -2.43 9.70 7.24
CA ALA A 218 -2.54 10.12 8.64
C ALA A 218 -1.89 9.09 9.60
N ALA A 219 -2.20 7.80 9.43
CA ALA A 219 -1.59 6.74 10.22
C ALA A 219 -0.07 6.66 10.03
N SER A 220 0.43 6.83 8.79
CA SER A 220 1.86 6.90 8.49
C SER A 220 2.53 8.09 9.19
N THR A 221 1.89 9.25 9.20
CA THR A 221 2.38 10.45 9.89
C THR A 221 2.60 10.18 11.38
N GLU A 222 1.61 9.60 12.05
CA GLU A 222 1.69 9.26 13.46
C GLU A 222 2.77 8.19 13.73
N LYS A 223 2.89 7.19 12.84
CA LYS A 223 3.92 6.14 12.96
C LYS A 223 5.33 6.72 12.82
N VAL A 224 5.56 7.57 11.82
CA VAL A 224 6.86 8.22 11.58
C VAL A 224 7.25 9.10 12.78
N LYS A 225 6.29 9.88 13.31
CA LYS A 225 6.50 10.73 14.49
C LYS A 225 6.82 9.90 15.74
N ARG A 226 5.99 8.91 16.04
CA ARG A 226 6.14 8.07 17.26
C ARG A 226 7.45 7.30 17.30
N ASN A 227 7.90 6.80 16.14
CA ASN A 227 9.09 5.96 16.04
C ASN A 227 10.35 6.76 15.59
N SER A 228 10.25 8.09 15.51
CA SER A 228 11.34 9.00 15.08
C SER A 228 12.00 8.56 13.76
N LEU A 229 11.21 7.98 12.81
CA LEU A 229 11.77 7.40 11.59
C LEU A 229 12.39 8.45 10.65
N ALA A 230 11.95 9.72 10.73
CA ALA A 230 12.51 10.82 9.96
C ALA A 230 13.93 11.23 10.40
N GLU A 231 14.31 10.89 11.62
CA GLU A 231 15.57 11.34 12.21
C GLU A 231 16.79 10.75 11.47
N ARG A 232 16.74 9.45 11.14
CA ARG A 232 17.80 8.82 10.33
C ARG A 232 18.00 9.56 9.01
N THR A 233 16.90 9.79 8.26
CA THR A 233 16.96 10.51 6.99
C THR A 233 17.52 11.90 7.17
N ARG A 234 17.11 12.62 8.23
CA ARG A 234 17.59 13.96 8.55
C ARG A 234 19.10 13.99 8.76
N GLN A 235 19.62 13.07 9.57
CA GLN A 235 21.07 12.99 9.87
C GLN A 235 21.90 12.65 8.62
N GLU A 236 21.46 11.70 7.79
CA GLU A 236 22.16 11.37 6.55
C GLU A 236 22.15 12.54 5.56
N VAL A 237 21.03 13.28 5.47
CA VAL A 237 20.95 14.50 4.65
C VAL A 237 21.90 15.57 5.17
N ILE A 238 21.99 15.81 6.50
CA ILE A 238 22.93 16.77 7.10
C ILE A 238 24.38 16.38 6.77
N LYS A 239 24.76 15.11 6.94
CA LYS A 239 26.09 14.61 6.59
C LYS A 239 26.41 14.85 5.11
N ALA A 240 25.48 14.54 4.23
CA ALA A 240 25.65 14.77 2.80
C ALA A 240 25.77 16.26 2.45
N MET A 241 25.08 17.16 3.19
CA MET A 241 25.16 18.61 3.02
C MET A 241 26.51 19.22 3.45
N GLN A 242 27.19 18.62 4.43
CA GLN A 242 28.47 19.13 4.96
C GLN A 242 29.58 19.15 3.88
N ASP A 243 29.57 18.16 3.02
CA ASP A 243 30.61 17.92 2.02
C ASP A 243 30.09 18.03 0.58
N ILE A 244 29.15 18.92 0.32
CA ILE A 244 28.55 19.11 -1.00
C ILE A 244 29.55 19.77 -1.97
N GLY A 245 29.86 19.06 -3.06
CA GLY A 245 30.46 19.64 -4.26
C GLY A 245 29.38 20.02 -5.28
N THR A 246 28.64 19.03 -5.75
CA THR A 246 27.61 19.18 -6.77
C THR A 246 26.30 18.51 -6.35
N LYS A 247 25.21 18.78 -7.10
CA LYS A 247 23.93 18.11 -6.93
C LYS A 247 24.05 16.58 -7.13
N GLU A 248 24.87 16.16 -8.07
CA GLU A 248 25.15 14.78 -8.38
C GLU A 248 25.92 14.08 -7.26
N ASP A 249 26.91 14.76 -6.67
CA ASP A 249 27.65 14.26 -5.49
C ASP A 249 26.74 14.08 -4.29
N PHE A 250 25.84 15.05 -4.06
CA PHE A 250 24.85 14.93 -2.98
C PHE A 250 23.93 13.74 -3.15
N ALA A 251 23.38 13.57 -4.38
CA ALA A 251 22.52 12.42 -4.67
C ALA A 251 23.27 11.09 -4.53
N ARG A 252 24.54 11.02 -4.97
CA ARG A 252 25.38 9.83 -4.83
C ARG A 252 25.62 9.47 -3.38
N LYS A 253 26.00 10.44 -2.52
CA LYS A 253 26.21 10.21 -1.09
C LYS A 253 24.96 9.69 -0.39
N LEU A 254 23.79 10.25 -0.70
CA LEU A 254 22.54 9.77 -0.14
C LEU A 254 22.18 8.37 -0.65
N LYS A 255 22.49 8.07 -1.90
CA LYS A 255 22.28 6.74 -2.46
C LYS A 255 23.16 5.66 -1.78
N GLU A 256 24.38 6.00 -1.38
CA GLU A 256 25.25 5.14 -0.57
C GLU A 256 24.63 4.84 0.80
N ALA A 257 23.82 5.76 1.34
CA ALA A 257 23.04 5.58 2.56
C ALA A 257 21.63 4.96 2.32
N ASP A 258 21.38 4.41 1.12
CA ASP A 258 20.09 3.84 0.71
C ASP A 258 18.92 4.86 0.73
N ILE A 259 19.25 6.11 0.40
CA ILE A 259 18.27 7.21 0.28
C ILE A 259 18.29 7.72 -1.16
N GLU A 260 17.15 7.59 -1.83
CA GLU A 260 16.94 8.16 -3.16
C GLU A 260 16.44 9.59 -3.07
N THR A 261 16.98 10.47 -3.94
CA THR A 261 16.63 11.89 -3.95
C THR A 261 15.92 12.25 -5.24
N VAL A 262 14.70 12.76 -5.14
CA VAL A 262 13.90 13.19 -6.29
C VAL A 262 13.79 14.71 -6.28
N TYR A 263 14.27 15.33 -7.34
CA TYR A 263 14.23 16.78 -7.55
C TYR A 263 13.06 17.17 -8.45
N ARG A 264 12.34 18.21 -8.05
CA ARG A 264 11.34 18.87 -8.91
C ARG A 264 11.88 20.19 -9.37
N ILE A 265 12.09 20.30 -10.67
CA ILE A 265 12.72 21.44 -11.32
C ILE A 265 11.71 22.04 -12.29
N ASN A 266 11.53 23.36 -12.26
CA ASN A 266 10.67 24.06 -13.20
C ASN A 266 11.37 24.27 -14.56
N PRO A 267 10.66 24.72 -15.62
CA PRO A 267 11.25 24.96 -16.94
C PRO A 267 12.41 25.96 -16.94
N GLU A 268 12.45 26.89 -15.98
CA GLU A 268 13.52 27.87 -15.80
C GLU A 268 14.75 27.29 -15.08
N GLY A 269 14.77 25.98 -14.77
CA GLY A 269 15.88 25.31 -14.10
C GLY A 269 15.92 25.48 -12.58
N ARG A 270 14.92 26.13 -11.97
CA ARG A 270 14.86 26.33 -10.53
C ARG A 270 14.28 25.08 -9.84
N LEU A 271 14.98 24.62 -8.81
CA LEU A 271 14.49 23.57 -7.91
C LEU A 271 13.38 24.14 -7.02
N TYR A 272 12.15 23.61 -7.14
CA TYR A 272 11.01 24.02 -6.30
C TYR A 272 10.56 22.93 -5.33
N GLY A 273 11.09 21.72 -5.43
CA GLY A 273 10.79 20.62 -4.51
C GLY A 273 11.92 19.61 -4.46
N ILE A 274 12.12 19.03 -3.29
CA ILE A 274 13.01 17.91 -3.07
C ILE A 274 12.29 16.88 -2.21
N THR A 275 12.41 15.60 -2.56
CA THR A 275 11.82 14.49 -1.81
C THR A 275 12.90 13.45 -1.59
N PHE A 276 13.00 12.97 -0.35
CA PHE A 276 13.90 11.92 0.08
C PHE A 276 13.12 10.63 0.27
N ILE A 277 13.56 9.55 -0.36
CA ILE A 277 12.98 8.22 -0.22
C ILE A 277 14.01 7.36 0.48
N ASP A 278 13.81 7.14 1.76
CA ASP A 278 14.70 6.33 2.60
C ASP A 278 14.21 4.87 2.57
N HIS A 279 14.95 4.03 1.89
CA HIS A 279 14.62 2.61 1.72
C HIS A 279 14.88 1.79 2.97
N THR A 280 15.75 2.24 3.87
CA THR A 280 16.03 1.57 5.15
C THR A 280 14.92 1.83 6.17
N SER A 281 14.53 3.09 6.37
CA SER A 281 13.43 3.45 7.30
C SER A 281 12.04 3.29 6.68
N ARG A 282 11.98 2.99 5.38
CA ARG A 282 10.72 2.92 4.61
C ARG A 282 9.87 4.18 4.74
N THR A 283 10.51 5.35 4.62
CA THR A 283 9.84 6.64 4.69
C THR A 283 10.06 7.47 3.43
N VAL A 284 9.03 8.20 3.04
CA VAL A 284 9.09 9.18 1.95
C VAL A 284 8.79 10.56 2.53
N LEU A 285 9.76 11.45 2.43
CA LEU A 285 9.73 12.75 3.12
C LEU A 285 10.08 13.88 2.14
N ASN A 286 9.16 14.82 1.97
CA ASN A 286 9.51 16.08 1.34
C ASN A 286 10.51 16.85 2.22
N GLY A 287 11.45 17.58 1.62
CA GLY A 287 12.46 18.33 2.36
C GLY A 287 11.89 19.26 3.42
N SER A 288 10.76 19.93 3.14
CA SER A 288 10.06 20.80 4.11
C SER A 288 9.58 20.06 5.37
N ARG A 289 9.39 18.73 5.33
CA ARG A 289 9.02 17.92 6.50
C ARG A 289 10.21 17.60 7.40
N LEU A 290 11.42 17.60 6.84
CA LEU A 290 12.64 17.45 7.64
C LEU A 290 13.01 18.75 8.36
N GLY A 291 12.46 19.90 7.92
CA GLY A 291 12.68 21.21 8.50
C GLY A 291 13.01 22.28 7.47
N LYS A 292 13.05 23.56 7.89
CA LYS A 292 13.32 24.72 7.00
C LYS A 292 14.67 24.61 6.28
N ALA A 293 15.69 24.08 6.95
CA ALA A 293 17.03 23.90 6.40
C ALA A 293 17.09 22.88 5.24
N PHE A 294 16.03 22.07 5.05
CA PHE A 294 15.93 21.08 3.97
C PHE A 294 14.94 21.50 2.89
N SER A 295 14.58 22.76 2.84
CA SER A 295 13.69 23.30 1.81
C SER A 295 14.38 23.39 0.44
N ALA A 296 13.59 23.34 -0.62
CA ALA A 296 14.10 23.49 -2.00
C ALA A 296 14.91 24.79 -2.20
N ASN A 297 14.55 25.87 -1.51
CA ASN A 297 15.28 27.13 -1.59
C ASN A 297 16.71 27.03 -1.04
N VAL A 298 16.89 26.33 0.09
CA VAL A 298 18.21 26.07 0.65
C VAL A 298 19.08 25.25 -0.32
N PHE A 299 18.51 24.21 -0.93
CA PHE A 299 19.24 23.43 -1.91
C PHE A 299 19.52 24.19 -3.21
N ASN A 300 18.64 25.10 -3.65
CA ASN A 300 18.97 26.00 -4.76
C ASN A 300 20.18 26.88 -4.44
N GLU A 301 20.22 27.43 -3.24
CA GLU A 301 21.34 28.24 -2.77
C GLU A 301 22.63 27.42 -2.72
N LEU A 302 22.58 26.23 -2.14
CA LEU A 302 23.73 25.35 -2.01
C LEU A 302 24.31 24.85 -3.35
N PHE A 303 23.45 24.58 -4.33
CA PHE A 303 23.87 24.00 -5.62
C PHE A 303 24.24 25.06 -6.65
N ASN A 304 23.58 26.22 -6.64
CA ASN A 304 23.68 27.22 -7.71
C ASN A 304 24.46 28.50 -7.29
N ASN A 305 24.74 28.66 -6.00
CA ASN A 305 25.51 29.82 -5.51
C ASN A 305 26.86 29.37 -4.92
N PRO A 306 27.99 29.54 -5.65
CA PRO A 306 29.32 29.17 -5.15
C PRO A 306 29.74 29.92 -3.90
N ASP A 307 29.21 31.17 -3.71
CA ASP A 307 29.52 32.04 -2.61
C ASP A 307 28.55 31.89 -1.42
N ALA A 308 27.68 30.87 -1.44
CA ALA A 308 26.70 30.61 -0.39
C ALA A 308 27.41 30.38 0.96
N ASP A 309 26.95 31.08 2.01
CA ASP A 309 27.39 30.81 3.37
C ASP A 309 26.85 29.46 3.88
N ARG A 310 27.63 28.41 3.62
CA ARG A 310 27.28 27.05 3.97
C ARG A 310 27.10 26.85 5.46
N THR A 311 27.85 27.59 6.29
CA THR A 311 27.76 27.47 7.75
C THR A 311 26.38 27.90 8.27
N ARG A 312 25.77 28.84 7.58
CA ARG A 312 24.40 29.31 7.91
C ARG A 312 23.31 28.44 7.34
N LEU A 313 23.54 27.80 6.19
CA LEU A 313 22.55 27.01 5.48
C LEU A 313 22.47 25.56 5.99
N ILE A 314 23.60 25.03 6.48
CA ILE A 314 23.68 23.64 6.92
C ILE A 314 23.46 23.59 8.45
N PRO A 315 22.45 22.88 8.93
CA PRO A 315 22.24 22.74 10.37
C PRO A 315 23.44 22.00 11.00
N PRO A 316 23.85 22.37 12.23
CA PRO A 316 24.87 21.62 12.95
C PRO A 316 24.39 20.18 13.19
N PRO A 317 25.30 19.19 13.26
CA PRO A 317 24.97 17.85 13.69
C PRO A 317 24.41 17.93 15.11
N GLU A 318 23.18 17.46 15.30
CA GLU A 318 22.54 17.48 16.63
C GLU A 318 23.35 16.62 17.61
N GLN A 319 23.81 17.23 18.70
CA GLN A 319 24.21 16.52 19.90
C GLN A 319 22.93 16.14 20.65
N ASP A 320 22.85 14.92 21.16
CA ASP A 320 21.72 14.38 21.93
C ASP A 320 21.32 15.34 23.08
N THR A 321 20.36 16.19 22.86
CA THR A 321 19.71 17.00 23.89
C THR A 321 18.22 16.70 23.95
N PRO A 322 17.62 16.52 25.15
CA PRO A 322 16.21 16.14 25.27
C PRO A 322 15.28 17.25 24.79
N ARG A 323 14.42 16.93 23.86
CA ARG A 323 13.37 17.79 23.30
C ARG A 323 12.29 18.13 24.35
N GLN A 324 12.29 19.33 24.89
CA GLN A 324 11.10 19.83 25.63
C GLN A 324 10.63 21.25 25.28
N GLU A 325 11.36 22.06 24.51
CA GLU A 325 10.96 23.48 24.30
C GLU A 325 10.65 23.89 22.84
N GLN A 326 10.93 23.08 21.85
CA GLN A 326 10.69 23.45 20.43
C GLN A 326 9.26 23.24 19.91
N ASP A 327 8.43 22.46 20.61
CA ASP A 327 7.06 22.10 20.15
C ASP A 327 6.07 23.29 20.15
N THR A 328 6.36 24.36 20.89
CA THR A 328 5.41 25.50 21.03
C THR A 328 5.61 26.55 19.93
N GLU A 329 6.84 26.83 19.54
CA GLU A 329 7.14 27.76 18.45
C GLU A 329 6.82 27.18 17.07
N GLU A 330 7.13 25.89 16.82
CA GLU A 330 6.73 25.21 15.57
C GLU A 330 5.21 25.16 15.37
N ARG A 331 4.42 25.14 16.43
CA ARG A 331 2.95 25.10 16.36
C ARG A 331 2.34 26.44 15.97
N LEU A 332 2.97 27.53 16.31
CA LEU A 332 2.57 28.89 15.92
C LEU A 332 2.97 29.16 14.47
N GLU A 333 4.19 28.83 14.07
CA GLU A 333 4.67 29.02 12.70
C GLU A 333 3.92 28.13 11.67
N ARG A 334 3.49 26.91 12.05
CA ARG A 334 2.64 26.06 11.18
C ARG A 334 1.27 26.67 10.92
N LYS A 335 0.71 27.47 11.84
CA LYS A 335 -0.55 28.19 11.61
C LYS A 335 -0.37 29.32 10.61
N GLU A 336 0.71 30.06 10.68
CA GLU A 336 1.01 31.15 9.75
C GLU A 336 1.36 30.62 8.36
N TYR A 337 2.12 29.54 8.25
CA TYR A 337 2.47 28.91 6.97
C TYR A 337 1.24 28.31 6.25
N ARG A 338 0.31 27.69 6.99
CA ARG A 338 -0.98 27.23 6.43
C ARG A 338 -1.86 28.37 5.92
N GLN A 339 -1.77 29.54 6.53
CA GLN A 339 -2.50 30.71 6.05
C GLN A 339 -1.86 31.29 4.78
N GLN A 340 -0.55 31.23 4.65
CA GLN A 340 0.16 31.66 3.43
C GLN A 340 0.02 30.64 2.28
N GLU A 341 0.04 29.33 2.55
CA GLU A 341 -0.26 28.32 1.53
C GLU A 341 -1.69 28.43 0.99
N ASN A 342 -2.67 28.72 1.83
CA ASN A 342 -4.07 28.91 1.40
C ASN A 342 -4.29 30.20 0.61
N GLN A 343 -3.42 31.19 0.72
CA GLN A 343 -3.49 32.43 -0.08
C GLN A 343 -2.64 32.38 -1.35
N GLY A 344 -1.65 31.49 -1.43
CA GLY A 344 -0.76 31.32 -2.60
C GLY A 344 -1.18 30.23 -3.58
N TYR A 345 -2.09 29.35 -3.22
CA TYR A 345 -2.61 28.28 -4.08
C TYR A 345 -3.97 28.62 -4.69
N GLN A 346 -4.06 29.74 -5.38
CA GLN A 346 -4.95 29.81 -6.52
C GLN A 346 -4.17 29.29 -7.72
N SER A 347 -4.56 28.06 -8.13
CA SER A 347 -4.26 27.43 -9.40
C SER A 347 -2.78 27.23 -9.76
N GLU A 348 -2.22 26.07 -9.36
CA GLU A 348 -1.67 25.12 -10.34
C GLU A 348 -1.50 23.77 -9.66
N PRO A 349 -2.07 22.67 -10.21
CA PRO A 349 -1.87 21.35 -9.66
C PRO A 349 -0.43 20.93 -9.90
N SER A 350 0.33 20.74 -8.84
CA SER A 350 1.66 20.13 -8.89
C SER A 350 1.58 18.62 -9.00
N GLY A 351 1.13 18.18 -10.08
CA GLY A 351 1.28 16.95 -10.81
C GLY A 351 1.12 17.42 -12.24
N SER A 352 2.02 17.07 -13.15
CA SER A 352 2.02 17.56 -14.52
C SER A 352 0.60 17.75 -15.03
N LEU A 353 0.19 18.99 -15.25
CA LEU A 353 -0.97 19.30 -16.07
C LEU A 353 -0.67 18.70 -17.43
N ILE A 354 -1.25 17.54 -17.70
CA ILE A 354 -1.46 17.15 -19.08
C ILE A 354 -2.38 18.24 -19.60
N ASP A 355 -1.89 19.06 -20.52
CA ASP A 355 -2.69 19.96 -21.29
C ASP A 355 -3.80 19.16 -21.95
N THR A 356 -5.02 19.26 -21.40
CA THR A 356 -6.19 18.53 -21.90
C THR A 356 -6.61 19.03 -23.29
N SER A 357 -5.98 20.07 -23.81
CA SER A 357 -6.21 20.56 -25.18
C SER A 357 -5.51 19.69 -26.25
N ALA A 358 -4.52 18.86 -25.90
CA ALA A 358 -3.84 17.94 -26.82
C ALA A 358 -4.43 16.52 -26.84
N LEU A 359 -5.23 16.15 -25.85
CA LEU A 359 -6.04 14.93 -25.87
C LEU A 359 -7.34 15.27 -26.61
N GLY A 360 -7.40 14.93 -27.89
CA GLY A 360 -8.67 14.98 -28.67
C GLY A 360 -9.76 14.35 -27.81
N ALA A 361 -10.90 15.07 -27.69
CA ALA A 361 -12.04 14.81 -26.83
C ALA A 361 -12.35 13.32 -26.60
N ILE A 362 -11.57 12.65 -25.78
CA ILE A 362 -11.96 11.39 -25.15
C ILE A 362 -12.91 11.85 -24.05
N ASP A 363 -14.17 11.50 -24.25
CA ASP A 363 -15.23 11.78 -23.30
C ASP A 363 -14.91 11.12 -21.95
N ILE A 364 -14.19 11.87 -21.11
CA ILE A 364 -13.80 11.46 -19.74
C ILE A 364 -15.05 11.11 -18.94
N PHE A 365 -16.20 11.66 -19.34
CA PHE A 365 -17.49 11.42 -18.70
C PHE A 365 -18.02 10.01 -18.98
N SER A 366 -17.81 9.45 -20.19
CA SER A 366 -18.24 8.09 -20.53
C SER A 366 -17.45 7.03 -19.74
N VAL A 367 -16.16 7.28 -19.50
CA VAL A 367 -15.30 6.41 -18.66
C VAL A 367 -15.72 6.44 -17.18
N LEU A 368 -16.35 7.54 -16.73
CA LEU A 368 -16.84 7.68 -15.35
C LEU A 368 -18.13 6.92 -15.05
N MET A 369 -18.95 6.59 -16.08
CA MET A 369 -20.31 6.06 -15.91
C MET A 369 -20.47 4.57 -16.31
N GLU A 370 -19.41 3.85 -16.67
CA GLU A 370 -19.53 2.41 -16.89
C GLU A 370 -19.75 1.67 -15.57
N ASP A 371 -20.91 1.04 -15.46
CA ASP A 371 -21.32 0.18 -14.33
C ASP A 371 -20.37 -1.02 -14.15
N ASP A 372 -19.95 -1.22 -12.92
CA ASP A 372 -18.99 -2.22 -12.48
C ASP A 372 -19.66 -3.60 -12.37
N HIS A 373 -19.73 -4.34 -13.48
CA HIS A 373 -20.00 -5.78 -13.43
C HIS A 373 -18.69 -6.53 -13.23
N THR A 374 -18.18 -6.54 -12.00
CA THR A 374 -17.07 -7.42 -11.62
C THR A 374 -17.52 -8.87 -11.64
N HIS A 375 -17.15 -9.61 -12.69
CA HIS A 375 -17.12 -11.05 -12.64
C HIS A 375 -15.96 -11.48 -11.74
N GLU A 376 -16.26 -11.87 -10.48
CA GLU A 376 -15.33 -12.64 -9.65
C GLU A 376 -14.96 -13.91 -10.43
N TYR A 377 -13.66 -14.09 -10.70
CA TYR A 377 -13.14 -15.35 -11.24
C TYR A 377 -13.33 -16.43 -10.18
N ILE A 378 -14.30 -17.33 -10.42
CA ILE A 378 -14.48 -18.56 -9.65
C ILE A 378 -13.89 -19.68 -10.50
N ASP A 379 -12.89 -20.38 -9.95
CA ASP A 379 -12.30 -21.54 -10.57
C ASP A 379 -13.40 -22.51 -11.07
N PRO A 380 -13.33 -22.97 -12.31
CA PRO A 380 -14.34 -23.86 -12.91
C PRO A 380 -14.65 -25.13 -12.10
N ALA A 381 -13.68 -25.60 -11.29
CA ALA A 381 -13.86 -26.76 -10.40
C ALA A 381 -14.90 -26.55 -9.30
N PHE A 382 -15.25 -25.30 -8.96
CA PHE A 382 -16.22 -24.95 -7.91
C PHE A 382 -17.56 -24.43 -8.43
N ARG A 383 -17.87 -24.57 -9.72
CA ARG A 383 -19.17 -24.22 -10.28
C ARG A 383 -20.22 -25.29 -9.99
N PHE A 384 -20.90 -25.22 -8.86
CA PHE A 384 -22.09 -26.01 -8.63
C PHE A 384 -23.20 -25.65 -9.62
N GLY A 385 -23.70 -26.62 -10.38
CA GLY A 385 -24.70 -26.43 -11.41
C GLY A 385 -25.99 -25.79 -10.89
N ARG A 386 -26.34 -24.62 -11.40
CA ARG A 386 -27.65 -24.00 -11.18
C ARG A 386 -28.74 -24.90 -11.78
N ARG A 387 -29.53 -25.59 -10.94
CA ARG A 387 -30.77 -26.25 -11.36
C ARG A 387 -31.71 -25.19 -11.96
N LYS A 388 -31.98 -25.30 -13.28
CA LYS A 388 -32.95 -24.46 -13.98
C LYS A 388 -34.32 -24.68 -13.35
N LYS A 389 -34.93 -23.66 -12.73
CA LYS A 389 -36.36 -23.67 -12.35
C LYS A 389 -37.21 -23.72 -13.60
N LYS A 390 -37.96 -24.82 -13.85
CA LYS A 390 -39.00 -24.91 -14.86
C LYS A 390 -40.12 -23.92 -14.55
N LYS A 391 -40.32 -22.94 -15.43
CA LYS A 391 -41.53 -22.08 -15.41
C LYS A 391 -42.77 -22.95 -15.63
N ARG A 392 -43.66 -23.05 -14.65
CA ARG A 392 -45.02 -23.57 -14.82
C ARG A 392 -45.80 -22.57 -15.67
N ARG A 393 -46.13 -22.95 -16.91
CA ARG A 393 -47.15 -22.27 -17.70
C ARG A 393 -48.51 -22.53 -17.05
N ARG A 394 -49.24 -21.49 -16.61
CA ARG A 394 -50.69 -21.55 -16.37
C ARG A 394 -51.36 -21.61 -17.74
N LYS A 395 -52.14 -22.65 -17.99
CA LYS A 395 -53.16 -22.67 -19.03
C LYS A 395 -54.40 -22.01 -18.47
N LEU A 396 -54.98 -21.12 -19.28
CA LEU A 396 -56.36 -20.65 -19.16
C LEU A 396 -57.31 -21.78 -19.41
#